data_f9383c3d3c2c1081ac49b427ca354772
#
_entry.id   f9383c3d3c2c1081ac49b427ca354772
#
_cell.length_a   1.000
_cell.length_b   1.000
_cell.length_c   1.000
_cell.angle_alpha   90.00
_cell.angle_beta   90.00
_cell.angle_gamma   90.00
#
_symmetry.space_group_name_H-M   'P 1'
#
loop_
_entity.id
_entity.type
_entity.pdbx_description
1 polymer ?
#
loop_
_entity_poly.entity_id
_entity_poly.type
_entity_poly.pdbx_seq_one_letter_code
_entity_poly.pdbx_strand_id
1 'polypeptide(L)'
;MRIAKIPAEVVEQKVLESLRRRADPVTRRVYPSWKLMMREIGVCRQRIADAINNLKAKGQISVLTIPPPEGSKRSSEYFYELWD
;
A
#
# COMPACT_ATOMS: atom_id res chain seq x y z
N MET A 1 -4.22 -25.15 19.36
CA MET A 1 -3.39 -24.91 18.18
C MET A 1 -3.02 -23.46 18.07
N ARG A 2 -1.81 -23.16 17.78
CA ARG A 2 -1.32 -21.80 17.70
C ARG A 2 -1.30 -21.34 16.23
N ILE A 3 -1.89 -20.20 15.96
CA ILE A 3 -1.84 -19.62 14.64
C ILE A 3 -0.51 -18.87 14.52
N ALA A 4 0.30 -19.27 13.57
CA ALA A 4 1.58 -18.61 13.35
C ALA A 4 1.33 -17.19 12.80
N LYS A 5 1.95 -16.22 13.43
CA LYS A 5 1.91 -14.86 12.92
C LYS A 5 2.79 -14.75 11.69
N ILE A 6 2.29 -14.07 10.69
CA ILE A 6 3.09 -13.79 9.50
C ILE A 6 4.16 -12.76 9.89
N PRO A 7 5.45 -13.04 9.64
CA PRO A 7 6.50 -12.07 9.95
C PRO A 7 6.30 -10.75 9.22
N ALA A 8 6.72 -9.66 9.85
CA ALA A 8 6.56 -8.33 9.26
C ALA A 8 7.20 -8.24 7.87
N GLU A 9 8.36 -8.86 7.69
CA GLU A 9 9.05 -8.87 6.40
C GLU A 9 8.21 -9.53 5.31
N VAL A 10 7.52 -10.61 5.65
CA VAL A 10 6.67 -11.32 4.70
C VAL A 10 5.46 -10.46 4.35
N VAL A 11 4.88 -9.77 5.34
CA VAL A 11 3.77 -8.86 5.09
C VAL A 11 4.19 -7.74 4.14
N GLU A 12 5.38 -7.16 4.37
CA GLU A 12 5.92 -6.11 3.51
C GLU A 12 6.09 -6.61 2.08
N GLN A 13 6.65 -7.80 1.89
CA GLN A 13 6.82 -8.38 0.56
C GLN A 13 5.49 -8.61 -0.13
N LYS A 14 4.51 -9.13 0.60
CA LYS A 14 3.18 -9.39 0.03
C LYS A 14 2.47 -8.09 -0.34
N VAL A 15 2.59 -7.07 0.48
CA VAL A 15 2.04 -5.75 0.18
C VAL A 15 2.68 -5.20 -1.09
N LEU A 16 4.00 -5.25 -1.16
CA LEU A 16 4.74 -4.74 -2.32
C LEU A 16 4.36 -5.49 -3.59
N GLU A 17 4.28 -6.82 -3.52
CA GLU A 17 3.86 -7.63 -4.67
C GLU A 17 2.44 -7.30 -5.13
N SER A 18 1.52 -7.11 -4.18
CA SER A 18 0.15 -6.72 -4.51
C SER A 18 0.10 -5.38 -5.21
N LEU A 19 0.89 -4.42 -4.72
CA LEU A 19 0.98 -3.11 -5.34
C LEU A 19 1.59 -3.19 -6.73
N ARG A 20 2.67 -3.97 -6.89
CA ARG A 20 3.31 -4.15 -8.21
C ARG A 20 2.37 -4.72 -9.25
N ARG A 21 1.59 -5.73 -8.87
CA ARG A 21 0.66 -6.36 -9.81
C ARG A 21 -0.40 -5.40 -10.33
N ARG A 22 -0.79 -4.43 -9.51
CA ARG A 22 -1.84 -3.49 -9.86
C ARG A 22 -1.31 -2.15 -10.35
N ALA A 23 0.00 -1.93 -10.22
CA ALA A 23 0.60 -0.67 -10.63
C ALA A 23 0.63 -0.52 -12.14
N ASP A 24 0.48 0.71 -12.61
CA ASP A 24 0.64 1.02 -14.00
C ASP A 24 2.11 0.82 -14.39
N PRO A 25 2.40 0.03 -15.43
CA PRO A 25 3.79 -0.26 -15.80
C PRO A 25 4.56 0.97 -16.31
N VAL A 26 3.86 2.01 -16.75
CA VAL A 26 4.49 3.21 -17.24
C VAL A 26 4.72 4.23 -16.13
N THR A 27 3.67 4.54 -15.37
CA THR A 27 3.75 5.56 -14.31
C THR A 27 4.28 5.01 -13.00
N ARG A 28 4.21 3.69 -12.81
CA ARG A 28 4.58 3.00 -11.57
C ARG A 28 3.71 3.42 -10.40
N ARG A 29 2.52 3.91 -10.67
CA ARG A 29 1.56 4.35 -9.67
C ARG A 29 0.49 3.32 -9.47
N VAL A 30 0.02 3.18 -8.24
CA VAL A 30 -1.01 2.23 -7.88
C VAL A 30 -1.98 2.87 -6.89
N TYR A 31 -3.26 2.63 -7.11
CA TYR A 31 -4.28 3.09 -6.19
C TYR A 31 -4.34 2.14 -4.99
N PRO A 32 -4.20 2.65 -3.76
CA PRO A 32 -4.21 1.78 -2.59
C PRO A 32 -5.62 1.22 -2.35
N SER A 33 -5.74 -0.09 -2.31
CA SER A 33 -6.99 -0.74 -1.95
C SER A 33 -6.76 -1.57 -0.70
N TRP A 34 -7.03 -0.98 0.46
CA TRP A 34 -6.79 -1.60 1.75
C TRP A 34 -7.61 -2.88 1.92
N LYS A 35 -8.88 -2.84 1.49
CA LYS A 35 -9.74 -4.01 1.58
C LYS A 35 -9.20 -5.18 0.77
N LEU A 36 -8.73 -4.89 -0.43
CA LEU A 36 -8.18 -5.93 -1.28
C LEU A 36 -6.90 -6.50 -0.69
N MET A 37 -6.01 -5.65 -0.19
CA MET A 37 -4.78 -6.11 0.44
C MET A 37 -5.07 -6.93 1.69
N MET A 38 -6.02 -6.52 2.52
CA MET A 38 -6.40 -7.27 3.70
C MET A 38 -6.93 -8.66 3.32
N ARG A 39 -7.70 -8.75 2.26
CA ARG A 39 -8.25 -10.02 1.79
C ARG A 39 -7.17 -10.92 1.21
N GLU A 40 -6.30 -10.38 0.36
CA GLU A 40 -5.26 -11.17 -0.31
C GLU A 40 -4.20 -11.66 0.67
N ILE A 41 -3.79 -10.81 1.59
CA ILE A 41 -2.69 -11.12 2.49
C ILE A 41 -3.19 -11.83 3.74
N GLY A 42 -4.42 -11.54 4.15
CA GLY A 42 -5.02 -12.18 5.32
C GLY A 42 -4.56 -11.60 6.64
N VAL A 43 -4.22 -10.31 6.66
CA VAL A 43 -3.82 -9.61 7.88
C VAL A 43 -4.71 -8.39 8.11
N CYS A 44 -4.69 -7.87 9.32
CA CYS A 44 -5.50 -6.72 9.66
C CYS A 44 -4.92 -5.43 9.05
N ARG A 45 -5.75 -4.40 9.03
CA ARG A 45 -5.36 -3.10 8.46
C ARG A 45 -4.11 -2.52 9.11
N GLN A 46 -3.97 -2.70 10.43
CA GLN A 46 -2.81 -2.17 11.16
C GLN A 46 -1.52 -2.79 10.66
N ARG A 47 -1.52 -4.08 10.39
CA ARG A 47 -0.34 -4.77 9.87
C ARG A 47 0.04 -4.26 8.49
N ILE A 48 -0.96 -3.96 7.67
CA ILE A 48 -0.72 -3.40 6.33
C ILE A 48 -0.17 -1.98 6.45
N ALA A 49 -0.72 -1.18 7.36
CA ALA A 49 -0.24 0.18 7.59
C ALA A 49 1.23 0.17 8.03
N ASP A 50 1.57 -0.73 8.95
CA ASP A 50 2.95 -0.85 9.43
C ASP A 50 3.89 -1.27 8.28
N ALA A 51 3.45 -2.21 7.44
CA ALA A 51 4.23 -2.65 6.29
C ALA A 51 4.47 -1.50 5.31
N ILE A 52 3.44 -0.72 5.02
CA ILE A 52 3.56 0.42 4.12
C ILE A 52 4.52 1.47 4.69
N ASN A 53 4.42 1.74 6.00
CA ASN A 53 5.33 2.69 6.64
C ASN A 53 6.78 2.22 6.55
N ASN A 54 7.01 0.93 6.74
CA ASN A 54 8.35 0.35 6.61
C ASN A 54 8.88 0.45 5.18
N LEU A 55 8.03 0.17 4.19
CA LEU A 55 8.41 0.28 2.78
C LEU A 55 8.73 1.72 2.40
N LYS A 56 7.99 2.68 2.94
CA LYS A 56 8.28 4.10 2.75
C LYS A 56 9.63 4.47 3.36
N ALA A 57 9.91 3.99 4.55
CA ALA A 57 11.17 4.25 5.23
C ALA A 57 12.36 3.68 4.47
N LYS A 58 12.15 2.55 3.78
CA LYS A 58 13.20 1.93 2.93
C LYS A 58 13.33 2.59 1.57
N GLY A 59 12.45 3.53 1.24
CA GLY A 59 12.46 4.21 -0.04
C GLY A 59 11.93 3.39 -1.21
N GLN A 60 11.22 2.30 -0.93
CA GLN A 60 10.67 1.44 -1.98
C GLN A 60 9.34 1.94 -2.52
N ILE A 61 8.61 2.72 -1.74
CA ILE A 61 7.37 3.34 -2.19
C ILE A 61 7.32 4.78 -1.68
N SER A 62 6.57 5.60 -2.40
CA SER A 62 6.27 6.98 -2.00
C SER A 62 4.77 7.19 -2.08
N VAL A 63 4.26 8.11 -1.27
CA VAL A 63 2.85 8.47 -1.30
C VAL A 63 2.72 9.80 -2.03
N LEU A 64 1.89 9.82 -3.06
CA LEU A 64 1.56 11.03 -3.80
C LEU A 64 0.16 11.45 -3.41
N THR A 65 0.01 12.66 -2.93
CA THR A 65 -1.28 13.20 -2.54
C THR A 65 -1.76 14.19 -3.59
N ILE A 66 -2.97 13.99 -4.09
CA ILE A 66 -3.59 14.87 -5.04
C ILE A 66 -4.67 15.65 -4.30
N PRO A 67 -4.52 16.96 -4.13
CA PRO A 67 -5.55 17.75 -3.44
C PRO A 67 -6.82 17.84 -4.27
N PRO A 68 -7.99 17.97 -3.64
CA PRO A 68 -9.24 18.10 -4.37
C PRO A 68 -9.26 19.43 -5.10
N PRO A 69 -10.03 19.53 -6.21
CA PRO A 69 -10.23 20.79 -6.89
C PRO A 69 -10.82 21.85 -5.96
N GLU A 70 -10.46 23.08 -6.19
CA GLU A 70 -10.99 24.18 -5.39
C GLU A 70 -12.51 24.21 -5.44
N GLY A 71 -13.13 24.34 -4.27
CA GLY A 71 -14.58 24.30 -4.15
C GLY A 71 -15.20 22.92 -4.09
N SER A 72 -14.39 21.86 -4.19
CA SER A 72 -14.87 20.49 -4.09
C SER A 72 -15.01 20.07 -2.64
N LYS A 73 -16.03 19.27 -2.36
CA LYS A 73 -16.23 18.67 -1.03
C LYS A 73 -15.54 17.32 -0.90
N ARG A 74 -14.83 16.90 -1.93
CA ARG A 74 -14.15 15.59 -1.92
C ARG A 74 -12.90 15.65 -1.06
N SER A 75 -12.57 14.50 -0.48
CA SER A 75 -11.31 14.36 0.23
C SER A 75 -10.15 14.27 -0.76
N SER A 76 -8.94 14.56 -0.30
CA SER A 76 -7.74 14.37 -1.12
C SER A 76 -7.60 12.92 -1.51
N GLU A 77 -7.17 12.69 -2.74
CA GLU A 77 -6.85 11.35 -3.23
C GLU A 77 -5.35 11.13 -3.10
N TYR A 78 -4.96 9.87 -2.94
CA TYR A 78 -3.54 9.57 -2.88
C TYR A 78 -3.24 8.25 -3.60
N PHE A 79 -2.01 8.18 -4.12
CA PHE A 79 -1.51 7.01 -4.84
C PHE A 79 -0.15 6.63 -4.26
N TYR A 80 0.21 5.38 -4.41
CA TYR A 80 1.56 4.93 -4.11
C TYR A 80 2.36 4.86 -5.39
N GLU A 81 3.59 5.34 -5.35
CA GLU A 81 4.51 5.24 -6.47
C GLU A 81 5.63 4.28 -6.08
N LEU A 82 5.89 3.32 -6.95
CA LEU A 82 6.88 2.28 -6.69
C LEU A 82 8.26 2.68 -7.21
N TRP A 83 9.27 2.49 -6.38
CA TRP A 83 10.64 2.89 -6.67
C TRP A 83 11.63 1.74 -6.75
N ASP A 84 11.16 0.52 -6.68
CA ASP A 84 12.05 -0.65 -6.69
C ASP A 84 12.55 -1.04 -8.08
#